data_5c2204e72e68804e43adcec0df038bad
#
_entry.id   5c2204e72e68804e43adcec0df038bad
#
_cell.length_a   1.000
_cell.length_b   1.000
_cell.length_c   1.000
_cell.angle_alpha   90.00
_cell.angle_beta   90.00
_cell.angle_gamma   90.00
#
_symmetry.space_group_name_H-M   'P 1'
#
loop_
_entity.id
_entity.type
_entity.pdbx_description
1 polymer ?
#
loop_
_entity_poly.entity_id
_entity_poly.type
_entity_poly.pdbx_seq_one_letter_code
_entity_poly.pdbx_strand_id
1 'polypeptide(L)'
;MNKSSIKVGLKVIKTHGARLLTAILSLALLAGMSACQSIHNSKTYPQTTELPNGLHTPDRVETSIGALKFMDGAPLPETAELVYENLDRMRGVDVFLKCMSAASVRQLMVGPEALGSNHNNKVLLYDKLMDSKPYFLTGNTSTLYVLPTFNLKETGATVVEVPPGMLGAFNDAWFRYMQDVGPMGPDKGKGGKFLLLPPD
;
A
#
# COMPACT_ATOMS: atom_id res chain seq x y z
N MET A 1 53.46 -22.20 28.56
CA MET A 1 52.52 -21.06 28.47
C MET A 1 51.14 -21.55 28.79
N ASN A 2 50.60 -21.05 29.86
CA ASN A 2 49.56 -21.64 30.69
C ASN A 2 48.15 -21.33 30.17
N LYS A 3 47.33 -22.37 29.82
CA LYS A 3 45.89 -22.25 29.56
C LYS A 3 45.14 -22.54 30.86
N SER A 4 44.61 -21.51 31.46
CA SER A 4 43.73 -21.63 32.61
C SER A 4 42.29 -21.86 32.12
N SER A 5 41.76 -23.06 32.33
CA SER A 5 40.35 -23.42 32.11
C SER A 5 39.53 -23.06 33.34
N ILE A 6 38.59 -22.13 33.21
CA ILE A 6 37.59 -21.85 34.23
C ILE A 6 36.44 -22.81 34.04
N LYS A 7 36.24 -23.75 34.95
CA LYS A 7 35.04 -24.60 35.06
C LYS A 7 33.97 -23.83 35.84
N VAL A 8 32.91 -23.44 35.16
CA VAL A 8 31.68 -22.91 35.79
C VAL A 8 30.79 -24.09 36.16
N GLY A 9 30.69 -24.36 37.45
CA GLY A 9 29.79 -25.39 38.00
C GLY A 9 28.33 -24.87 38.02
N LEU A 10 27.49 -25.42 37.18
CA LEU A 10 26.04 -25.14 37.20
C LEU A 10 25.39 -25.99 38.30
N LYS A 11 24.95 -25.35 39.36
CA LYS A 11 24.23 -26.00 40.46
C LYS A 11 22.74 -26.07 40.05
N VAL A 12 22.26 -27.27 39.73
CA VAL A 12 20.83 -27.52 39.41
C VAL A 12 20.02 -27.43 40.69
N ILE A 13 19.27 -26.36 40.89
CA ILE A 13 18.28 -26.23 41.92
C ILE A 13 17.00 -26.96 41.46
N LYS A 14 16.65 -28.02 42.14
CA LYS A 14 15.39 -28.75 41.91
C LYS A 14 14.20 -27.86 42.28
N THR A 15 13.53 -27.32 41.28
CA THR A 15 12.34 -26.47 41.46
C THR A 15 11.07 -27.31 41.48
N HIS A 16 10.64 -27.74 42.68
CA HIS A 16 9.27 -28.24 42.88
C HIS A 16 8.21 -27.14 42.69
N GLY A 17 8.62 -25.85 42.78
CA GLY A 17 7.75 -24.71 42.57
C GLY A 17 7.29 -24.47 41.16
N ALA A 18 8.10 -24.82 40.12
CA ALA A 18 7.77 -24.60 38.74
C ALA A 18 6.59 -25.48 38.23
N ARG A 19 6.47 -26.67 38.80
CA ARG A 19 5.36 -27.60 38.43
C ARG A 19 4.03 -27.17 39.03
N LEU A 20 4.05 -26.52 40.21
CA LEU A 20 2.82 -25.99 40.82
C LEU A 20 2.31 -24.74 40.09
N LEU A 21 3.22 -23.87 39.63
CA LEU A 21 2.83 -22.67 38.86
C LEU A 21 2.26 -23.01 37.47
N THR A 22 2.81 -24.02 36.78
CA THR A 22 2.27 -24.46 35.46
C THR A 22 0.91 -25.14 35.63
N ALA A 23 0.66 -25.88 36.70
CA ALA A 23 -0.64 -26.49 36.97
C ALA A 23 -1.72 -25.43 37.29
N ILE A 24 -1.40 -24.39 38.03
CA ILE A 24 -2.33 -23.29 38.31
C ILE A 24 -2.62 -22.46 37.09
N LEU A 25 -1.63 -22.19 36.24
CA LEU A 25 -1.80 -21.44 34.99
C LEU A 25 -2.65 -22.20 33.98
N SER A 26 -2.49 -23.53 33.85
CA SER A 26 -3.31 -24.37 32.97
C SER A 26 -4.77 -24.51 33.49
N LEU A 27 -4.99 -24.54 34.81
CA LEU A 27 -6.34 -24.57 35.35
C LEU A 27 -7.07 -23.22 35.16
N ALA A 28 -6.35 -22.09 35.24
CA ALA A 28 -6.89 -20.76 34.95
C ALA A 28 -7.26 -20.57 33.47
N LEU A 29 -6.47 -21.14 32.52
CA LEU A 29 -6.81 -21.12 31.11
C LEU A 29 -8.06 -21.97 30.78
N LEU A 30 -8.22 -23.13 31.43
CA LEU A 30 -9.40 -23.99 31.24
C LEU A 30 -10.67 -23.34 31.82
N ALA A 31 -10.57 -22.63 32.94
CA ALA A 31 -11.71 -21.88 33.51
C ALA A 31 -12.09 -20.67 32.64
N GLY A 32 -11.10 -20.00 31.98
CA GLY A 32 -11.35 -18.88 31.05
C GLY A 32 -12.08 -19.32 29.77
N MET A 33 -11.84 -20.52 29.29
CA MET A 33 -12.52 -21.04 28.09
C MET A 33 -13.97 -21.45 28.36
N SER A 34 -14.33 -21.83 29.60
CA SER A 34 -15.72 -22.14 29.97
C SER A 34 -16.59 -20.88 30.10
N ALA A 35 -16.00 -19.70 30.35
CA ALA A 35 -16.75 -18.45 30.47
C ALA A 35 -17.21 -17.91 29.10
N CYS A 36 -16.57 -18.32 28.00
CA CYS A 36 -16.98 -17.92 26.65
C CYS A 36 -18.14 -18.74 26.05
N GLN A 37 -18.49 -19.87 26.67
CA GLN A 37 -19.59 -20.72 26.17
C GLN A 37 -20.99 -20.35 26.68
N SER A 38 -21.10 -19.39 27.61
CA SER A 38 -22.40 -19.02 28.21
C SER A 38 -23.14 -17.87 27.53
N ILE A 39 -22.66 -17.36 26.38
CA ILE A 39 -23.35 -16.26 25.66
C ILE A 39 -24.36 -16.77 24.61
N HIS A 40 -24.55 -18.08 24.45
CA HIS A 40 -25.42 -18.62 23.40
C HIS A 40 -26.79 -19.09 23.86
N ASN A 41 -27.28 -18.57 24.99
CA ASN A 41 -28.68 -18.78 25.40
C ASN A 41 -29.45 -17.47 25.32
N SER A 42 -29.45 -16.80 24.16
CA SER A 42 -30.40 -15.75 23.89
C SER A 42 -31.78 -16.35 23.86
N LYS A 43 -32.59 -16.05 24.86
CA LYS A 43 -34.01 -16.42 24.85
C LYS A 43 -34.64 -15.75 23.62
N THR A 44 -34.98 -16.54 22.62
CA THR A 44 -35.77 -16.06 21.49
C THR A 44 -37.19 -15.84 21.97
N TYR A 45 -37.62 -14.60 22.00
CA TYR A 45 -39.00 -14.25 22.30
C TYR A 45 -39.80 -14.29 20.97
N PRO A 46 -40.96 -14.97 20.94
CA PRO A 46 -41.78 -14.94 19.74
C PRO A 46 -42.22 -13.51 19.47
N GLN A 47 -42.08 -13.09 18.22
CA GLN A 47 -42.58 -11.79 17.76
C GLN A 47 -44.11 -11.79 17.79
N THR A 48 -44.70 -10.95 18.62
CA THR A 48 -46.15 -10.90 18.80
C THR A 48 -46.82 -9.79 18.01
N THR A 49 -46.02 -8.92 17.37
CA THR A 49 -46.55 -7.81 16.55
C THR A 49 -46.24 -8.09 15.08
N GLU A 50 -47.29 -8.07 14.23
CA GLU A 50 -47.10 -8.13 12.79
C GLU A 50 -46.37 -6.85 12.31
N LEU A 51 -45.22 -7.04 11.64
CA LEU A 51 -44.51 -5.93 10.99
C LEU A 51 -45.16 -5.65 9.63
N PRO A 52 -45.39 -4.38 9.27
CA PRO A 52 -45.86 -4.04 7.96
C PRO A 52 -44.96 -4.61 6.85
N ASN A 53 -45.60 -5.09 5.77
CA ASN A 53 -44.88 -5.52 4.58
C ASN A 53 -43.99 -4.36 4.08
N GLY A 54 -42.69 -4.65 3.92
CA GLY A 54 -41.66 -3.66 3.51
C GLY A 54 -40.77 -3.20 4.65
N LEU A 55 -41.06 -3.54 5.91
CA LEU A 55 -40.12 -3.36 7.03
C LEU A 55 -39.32 -4.63 7.35
N HIS A 56 -39.64 -5.73 6.69
CA HIS A 56 -38.86 -6.98 6.80
C HIS A 56 -37.63 -6.89 5.94
N THR A 57 -36.49 -7.15 6.54
CA THR A 57 -35.28 -7.50 5.79
C THR A 57 -35.47 -8.90 5.21
N PRO A 58 -35.36 -9.12 3.89
CA PRO A 58 -35.52 -10.44 3.31
C PRO A 58 -34.41 -11.37 3.78
N ASP A 59 -34.75 -12.63 4.08
CA ASP A 59 -33.78 -13.66 4.49
C ASP A 59 -32.84 -14.07 3.35
N ARG A 60 -33.20 -13.75 2.10
CA ARG A 60 -32.43 -14.10 0.91
C ARG A 60 -32.56 -13.02 -0.16
N VAL A 61 -31.41 -12.59 -0.68
CA VAL A 61 -31.32 -11.63 -1.79
C VAL A 61 -30.44 -12.21 -2.89
N GLU A 62 -30.99 -12.32 -4.10
CA GLU A 62 -30.22 -12.72 -5.28
C GLU A 62 -29.43 -11.52 -5.82
N THR A 63 -28.13 -11.70 -6.01
CA THR A 63 -27.22 -10.68 -6.50
C THR A 63 -26.32 -11.22 -7.61
N SER A 64 -25.59 -10.32 -8.29
CA SER A 64 -24.61 -10.68 -9.31
C SER A 64 -23.42 -11.49 -8.76
N ILE A 65 -23.17 -11.46 -7.45
CA ILE A 65 -22.12 -12.22 -6.80
C ILE A 65 -22.63 -13.52 -6.16
N GLY A 66 -23.93 -13.77 -6.20
CA GLY A 66 -24.56 -14.95 -5.63
C GLY A 66 -25.72 -14.61 -4.71
N ALA A 67 -26.29 -15.62 -4.08
CA ALA A 67 -27.36 -15.46 -3.12
C ALA A 67 -26.82 -15.04 -1.76
N LEU A 68 -27.24 -13.89 -1.29
CA LEU A 68 -26.93 -13.43 0.07
C LEU A 68 -28.04 -13.89 1.01
N LYS A 69 -27.67 -14.46 2.13
CA LYS A 69 -28.58 -15.01 3.14
C LYS A 69 -28.43 -14.24 4.45
N PHE A 70 -29.53 -13.98 5.09
CA PHE A 70 -29.63 -13.20 6.32
C PHE A 70 -30.49 -13.94 7.34
N MET A 71 -30.34 -13.60 8.59
CA MET A 71 -31.19 -13.96 9.69
C MET A 71 -31.47 -12.71 10.53
N ASP A 72 -32.72 -12.30 10.57
CA ASP A 72 -33.15 -11.06 11.25
C ASP A 72 -32.33 -9.82 10.83
N GLY A 73 -32.00 -9.72 9.54
CA GLY A 73 -31.21 -8.63 8.99
C GLY A 73 -29.70 -8.74 9.16
N ALA A 74 -29.23 -9.70 9.93
CA ALA A 74 -27.80 -9.99 10.07
C ALA A 74 -27.32 -10.97 8.98
N PRO A 75 -26.22 -10.70 8.28
CA PRO A 75 -25.69 -11.63 7.28
C PRO A 75 -25.23 -12.93 7.93
N LEU A 76 -25.55 -14.06 7.31
CA LEU A 76 -24.97 -15.34 7.70
C LEU A 76 -23.46 -15.36 7.40
N PRO A 77 -22.68 -16.22 8.09
CA PRO A 77 -21.22 -16.28 7.89
C PRO A 77 -20.80 -16.44 6.44
N GLU A 78 -21.46 -17.35 5.69
CA GLU A 78 -21.18 -17.56 4.27
C GLU A 78 -21.48 -16.34 3.39
N THR A 79 -22.46 -15.52 3.77
CA THR A 79 -22.77 -14.27 3.10
C THR A 79 -21.69 -13.23 3.37
N ALA A 80 -21.24 -13.11 4.61
CA ALA A 80 -20.17 -12.22 4.99
C ALA A 80 -18.87 -12.57 4.24
N GLU A 81 -18.51 -13.86 4.20
CA GLU A 81 -17.33 -14.35 3.46
C GLU A 81 -17.42 -14.02 1.98
N LEU A 82 -18.55 -14.33 1.32
CA LEU A 82 -18.78 -14.02 -0.10
C LEU A 82 -18.63 -12.51 -0.41
N VAL A 83 -19.18 -11.66 0.46
CA VAL A 83 -19.09 -10.19 0.30
C VAL A 83 -17.67 -9.71 0.50
N TYR A 84 -16.92 -10.22 1.49
CA TYR A 84 -15.52 -9.87 1.71
C TYR A 84 -14.63 -10.34 0.56
N GLU A 85 -14.81 -11.56 0.04
CA GLU A 85 -14.06 -12.04 -1.13
C GLU A 85 -14.30 -11.16 -2.36
N ASN A 86 -15.56 -10.74 -2.59
CA ASN A 86 -15.86 -9.83 -3.68
C ASN A 86 -15.23 -8.45 -3.46
N LEU A 87 -15.26 -7.92 -2.24
CA LEU A 87 -14.61 -6.66 -1.89
C LEU A 87 -13.09 -6.72 -2.12
N ASP A 88 -12.45 -7.81 -1.75
CA ASP A 88 -11.00 -7.97 -1.95
C ASP A 88 -10.64 -8.09 -3.44
N ARG A 89 -11.49 -8.76 -4.23
CA ARG A 89 -11.35 -8.78 -5.69
C ARG A 89 -11.47 -7.38 -6.29
N MET A 90 -12.46 -6.61 -5.87
CA MET A 90 -12.66 -5.23 -6.34
C MET A 90 -11.47 -4.34 -5.95
N ARG A 91 -10.97 -4.47 -4.72
CA ARG A 91 -9.75 -3.78 -4.26
C ARG A 91 -8.53 -4.17 -5.07
N GLY A 92 -8.38 -5.45 -5.40
CA GLY A 92 -7.30 -5.93 -6.26
C GLY A 92 -7.32 -5.29 -7.64
N VAL A 93 -8.49 -5.19 -8.27
CA VAL A 93 -8.67 -4.50 -9.56
C VAL A 93 -8.33 -3.00 -9.42
N ASP A 94 -8.82 -2.35 -8.38
CA ASP A 94 -8.57 -0.93 -8.13
C ASP A 94 -7.06 -0.64 -7.95
N VAL A 95 -6.38 -1.46 -7.16
CA VAL A 95 -4.92 -1.38 -6.98
C VAL A 95 -4.19 -1.59 -8.30
N PHE A 96 -4.58 -2.61 -9.08
CA PHE A 96 -3.98 -2.88 -10.39
C PHE A 96 -4.10 -1.66 -11.31
N LEU A 97 -5.30 -1.09 -11.45
CA LEU A 97 -5.54 0.06 -12.32
C LEU A 97 -4.77 1.31 -11.84
N LYS A 98 -4.77 1.59 -10.56
CA LYS A 98 -4.06 2.73 -9.97
C LYS A 98 -2.54 2.59 -10.07
N CYS A 99 -2.01 1.38 -9.93
CA CYS A 99 -0.56 1.15 -9.99
C CYS A 99 0.01 1.09 -11.42
N MET A 100 -0.83 1.02 -12.46
CA MET A 100 -0.36 1.04 -13.86
C MET A 100 0.51 2.26 -14.16
N SER A 101 0.08 3.45 -13.75
CA SER A 101 0.84 4.69 -13.95
C SER A 101 2.17 4.65 -13.22
N ALA A 102 2.18 4.23 -11.96
CA ALA A 102 3.40 4.11 -11.16
C ALA A 102 4.39 3.11 -11.77
N ALA A 103 3.90 1.95 -12.24
CA ALA A 103 4.74 0.96 -12.91
C ALA A 103 5.34 1.52 -14.21
N SER A 104 4.55 2.27 -15.00
CA SER A 104 5.01 2.93 -16.22
C SER A 104 6.08 3.98 -15.94
N VAL A 105 5.86 4.85 -14.94
CA VAL A 105 6.85 5.86 -14.52
C VAL A 105 8.12 5.17 -14.03
N ARG A 106 8.02 4.10 -13.25
CA ARG A 106 9.20 3.35 -12.81
C ARG A 106 10.00 2.81 -14.00
N GLN A 107 9.35 2.31 -15.05
CA GLN A 107 10.05 1.85 -16.26
C GLN A 107 10.72 3.01 -17.02
N LEU A 108 10.09 4.19 -17.06
CA LEU A 108 10.71 5.39 -17.61
C LEU A 108 11.96 5.84 -16.84
N MET A 109 12.05 5.52 -15.54
CA MET A 109 13.24 5.79 -14.72
C MET A 109 14.34 4.75 -14.93
N VAL A 110 13.99 3.47 -15.09
CA VAL A 110 14.95 2.36 -15.24
C VAL A 110 15.84 2.54 -16.47
N GLY A 111 15.29 3.02 -17.58
CA GLY A 111 16.07 3.29 -18.80
C GLY A 111 17.20 4.30 -18.57
N PRO A 112 16.92 5.52 -18.11
CA PRO A 112 17.92 6.51 -17.71
C PRO A 112 18.91 6.01 -16.67
N GLU A 113 18.46 5.28 -15.64
CA GLU A 113 19.32 4.68 -14.62
C GLU A 113 20.37 3.74 -15.26
N ALA A 114 19.96 2.89 -16.20
CA ALA A 114 20.86 1.98 -16.91
C ALA A 114 21.90 2.73 -17.78
N LEU A 115 21.58 3.95 -18.21
CA LEU A 115 22.48 4.85 -18.94
C LEU A 115 23.35 5.73 -18.02
N GLY A 116 23.26 5.53 -16.69
CA GLY A 116 24.09 6.21 -15.71
C GLY A 116 23.43 7.41 -15.02
N SER A 117 22.18 7.76 -15.35
CA SER A 117 21.39 8.77 -14.63
C SER A 117 20.71 8.16 -13.40
N ASN A 118 21.53 7.75 -12.44
CA ASN A 118 21.13 7.00 -11.26
C ASN A 118 21.19 7.79 -9.94
N HIS A 119 21.34 9.10 -10.02
CA HIS A 119 21.36 10.02 -8.89
C HIS A 119 20.64 11.32 -9.23
N ASN A 120 20.09 12.01 -8.23
CA ASN A 120 19.37 13.27 -8.41
C ASN A 120 20.14 14.39 -9.12
N ASN A 121 21.46 14.35 -9.08
CA ASN A 121 22.34 15.32 -9.74
C ASN A 121 22.84 14.86 -11.11
N LYS A 122 22.27 13.79 -11.66
CA LYS A 122 22.54 13.30 -13.01
C LYS A 122 21.28 13.36 -13.85
N VAL A 123 21.40 13.92 -15.02
CA VAL A 123 20.29 14.13 -15.95
C VAL A 123 20.61 13.46 -17.27
N LEU A 124 19.65 12.69 -17.80
CA LEU A 124 19.77 12.16 -19.16
C LEU A 124 19.35 13.25 -20.15
N LEU A 125 20.27 13.63 -21.00
CA LEU A 125 20.02 14.55 -22.10
C LEU A 125 20.02 13.77 -23.43
N TYR A 126 18.93 13.85 -24.16
CA TYR A 126 18.86 13.38 -25.55
C TYR A 126 19.34 14.52 -26.46
N ASP A 127 20.57 14.41 -26.97
CA ASP A 127 21.19 15.40 -27.86
C ASP A 127 20.79 15.27 -29.33
N LYS A 128 19.95 14.27 -29.63
CA LYS A 128 19.38 14.01 -30.95
C LYS A 128 17.89 13.74 -30.84
N LEU A 129 17.16 14.04 -31.88
CA LEU A 129 15.74 13.70 -31.99
C LEU A 129 15.55 12.19 -31.94
N MET A 130 14.52 11.76 -31.22
CA MET A 130 14.14 10.34 -31.14
C MET A 130 13.65 9.85 -32.51
N ASP A 131 13.90 8.58 -32.78
CA ASP A 131 13.29 7.86 -33.92
C ASP A 131 12.14 6.96 -33.40
N SER A 132 11.56 6.15 -34.25
CA SER A 132 10.44 5.25 -33.92
C SER A 132 10.86 3.94 -33.24
N LYS A 133 12.16 3.70 -33.00
CA LYS A 133 12.66 2.44 -32.43
C LYS A 133 12.51 2.30 -30.92
N PRO A 134 12.66 3.38 -30.11
CA PRO A 134 12.46 3.27 -28.67
C PRO A 134 11.03 2.87 -28.32
N TYR A 135 10.88 1.95 -27.38
CA TYR A 135 9.58 1.60 -26.78
C TYR A 135 9.11 2.72 -25.84
N PHE A 136 8.85 3.88 -26.41
CA PHE A 136 8.42 5.06 -25.69
C PHE A 136 7.02 5.43 -26.20
N LEU A 137 6.00 5.18 -25.38
CA LEU A 137 4.60 5.25 -25.82
C LEU A 137 4.21 6.61 -26.40
N THR A 138 4.76 7.69 -25.84
CA THR A 138 4.47 9.07 -26.22
C THR A 138 5.73 9.81 -26.65
N GLY A 139 6.67 9.09 -27.25
CA GLY A 139 7.91 9.66 -27.78
C GLY A 139 7.62 10.76 -28.82
N ASN A 140 8.52 11.71 -28.90
CA ASN A 140 8.42 12.88 -29.77
C ASN A 140 9.68 12.99 -30.61
N THR A 141 9.50 13.10 -31.92
CA THR A 141 10.59 13.18 -32.92
C THR A 141 10.93 14.61 -33.32
N SER A 142 10.32 15.61 -32.72
CA SER A 142 10.48 17.03 -33.09
C SER A 142 11.17 17.90 -32.04
N THR A 143 11.35 17.39 -30.81
CA THR A 143 12.03 18.13 -29.73
C THR A 143 13.06 17.24 -29.03
N LEU A 144 14.08 17.88 -28.44
CA LEU A 144 15.05 17.22 -27.58
C LEU A 144 14.45 17.04 -26.17
N TYR A 145 14.81 15.94 -25.52
CA TYR A 145 14.34 15.65 -24.16
C TYR A 145 15.45 15.74 -23.14
N VAL A 146 15.08 16.27 -21.98
CA VAL A 146 15.85 16.21 -20.74
C VAL A 146 15.00 15.45 -19.74
N LEU A 147 15.48 14.31 -19.26
CA LEU A 147 14.76 13.44 -18.31
C LEU A 147 15.51 13.34 -16.99
N PRO A 148 15.29 14.28 -16.07
CA PRO A 148 15.74 14.11 -14.69
C PRO A 148 14.79 13.21 -13.92
N THR A 149 15.33 12.43 -13.00
CA THR A 149 14.57 11.67 -12.01
C THR A 149 15.06 12.01 -10.62
N PHE A 150 14.14 12.13 -9.67
CA PHE A 150 14.46 12.57 -8.31
C PHE A 150 13.96 11.55 -7.28
N ASN A 151 14.87 11.05 -6.46
CA ASN A 151 14.55 10.22 -5.31
C ASN A 151 14.64 11.06 -4.03
N LEU A 152 13.55 11.74 -3.70
CA LEU A 152 13.49 12.63 -2.55
C LEU A 152 13.52 11.89 -1.21
N LYS A 153 13.26 10.58 -1.20
CA LYS A 153 13.42 9.75 0.00
C LYS A 153 14.88 9.65 0.43
N GLU A 154 15.81 9.62 -0.53
CA GLU A 154 17.25 9.49 -0.26
C GLU A 154 17.91 10.84 -0.06
N THR A 155 17.52 11.86 -0.84
CA THR A 155 18.20 13.15 -0.85
C THR A 155 17.52 14.22 -0.01
N GLY A 156 16.26 13.99 0.41
CA GLY A 156 15.46 15.03 1.06
C GLY A 156 15.05 16.14 0.08
N ALA A 157 14.83 17.33 0.62
CA ALA A 157 14.51 18.52 -0.18
C ALA A 157 15.59 18.81 -1.22
N THR A 158 15.20 18.94 -2.48
CA THR A 158 16.12 19.09 -3.60
C THR A 158 15.78 20.33 -4.40
N VAL A 159 16.80 21.17 -4.68
CA VAL A 159 16.64 22.32 -5.55
C VAL A 159 16.98 21.94 -6.98
N VAL A 160 16.06 22.19 -7.90
CA VAL A 160 16.25 21.99 -9.34
C VAL A 160 16.41 23.35 -10.00
N GLU A 161 17.55 23.59 -10.63
CA GLU A 161 17.77 24.77 -11.44
C GLU A 161 17.43 24.47 -12.90
N VAL A 162 16.43 25.18 -13.41
CA VAL A 162 15.94 25.03 -14.80
C VAL A 162 16.50 26.17 -15.64
N PRO A 163 17.22 25.89 -16.73
CA PRO A 163 17.74 26.93 -17.61
C PRO A 163 16.63 27.62 -18.39
N PRO A 164 16.88 28.83 -18.96
CA PRO A 164 15.94 29.50 -19.85
C PRO A 164 15.62 28.68 -21.08
N GLY A 165 14.40 28.84 -21.61
CA GLY A 165 13.96 28.22 -22.87
C GLY A 165 13.51 26.76 -22.76
N MET A 166 13.46 26.22 -21.54
CA MET A 166 12.88 24.90 -21.29
C MET A 166 11.36 24.95 -21.35
N LEU A 167 10.77 23.81 -21.74
CA LEU A 167 9.33 23.55 -21.66
C LEU A 167 9.13 22.16 -21.04
N GLY A 168 8.35 22.07 -20.01
CA GLY A 168 8.07 20.79 -19.35
C GLY A 168 7.25 20.91 -18.10
N ALA A 169 7.16 19.83 -17.35
CA ALA A 169 6.48 19.81 -16.06
C ALA A 169 7.16 18.82 -15.10
N PHE A 170 7.05 19.09 -13.82
CA PHE A 170 7.29 18.14 -12.77
C PHE A 170 6.04 17.26 -12.59
N ASN A 171 6.25 15.96 -12.53
CA ASN A 171 5.23 14.98 -12.24
C ASN A 171 5.66 14.12 -11.06
N ASP A 172 4.68 13.59 -10.32
CA ASP A 172 4.96 12.64 -9.24
C ASP A 172 5.18 11.21 -9.77
N ALA A 173 5.36 10.25 -8.85
CA ALA A 173 5.59 8.85 -9.17
C ALA A 173 4.40 8.14 -9.84
N TRP A 174 3.21 8.74 -9.86
CA TRP A 174 2.02 8.30 -10.60
C TRP A 174 1.77 9.09 -11.87
N PHE A 175 2.76 9.88 -12.32
CA PHE A 175 2.65 10.79 -13.45
C PHE A 175 1.57 11.87 -13.27
N ARG A 176 1.22 12.20 -12.01
CA ARG A 176 0.29 13.29 -11.74
C ARG A 176 1.04 14.61 -11.84
N TYR A 177 0.41 15.56 -12.52
CA TYR A 177 0.93 16.90 -12.68
C TYR A 177 1.16 17.58 -11.32
N MET A 178 2.30 18.25 -11.19
CA MET A 178 2.67 19.06 -10.01
C MET A 178 2.88 20.51 -10.36
N GLN A 179 3.77 20.82 -11.33
CA GLN A 179 4.12 22.18 -11.67
C GLN A 179 4.74 22.28 -13.06
N ASP A 180 4.29 23.25 -13.87
CA ASP A 180 4.95 23.58 -15.13
C ASP A 180 6.29 24.28 -14.93
N VAL A 181 7.18 24.10 -15.91
CA VAL A 181 8.40 24.88 -16.12
C VAL A 181 8.36 25.46 -17.54
N GLY A 182 8.97 26.61 -17.72
CA GLY A 182 8.98 27.28 -19.01
C GLY A 182 7.85 28.30 -19.18
N PRO A 183 7.39 28.59 -20.42
CA PRO A 183 6.43 29.66 -20.69
C PRO A 183 5.13 29.58 -19.89
N MET A 184 4.67 28.37 -19.59
CA MET A 184 3.44 28.12 -18.83
C MET A 184 3.70 28.10 -17.31
N GLY A 185 4.96 27.93 -16.90
CA GLY A 185 5.37 27.86 -15.51
C GLY A 185 5.56 29.25 -14.85
N PRO A 186 5.84 29.27 -13.54
CA PRO A 186 6.10 30.50 -12.81
C PRO A 186 7.35 31.25 -13.30
N ASP A 187 8.30 30.55 -13.90
CA ASP A 187 9.53 31.10 -14.48
C ASP A 187 9.31 31.85 -15.80
N LYS A 188 8.12 31.72 -16.43
CA LYS A 188 7.76 32.38 -17.71
C LYS A 188 8.79 32.16 -18.82
N GLY A 189 9.44 31.01 -18.83
CA GLY A 189 10.47 30.64 -19.81
C GLY A 189 11.84 31.30 -19.55
N LYS A 190 12.01 32.02 -18.47
CA LYS A 190 13.29 32.64 -18.11
C LYS A 190 14.23 31.71 -17.35
N GLY A 191 13.76 30.54 -17.02
CA GLY A 191 14.40 29.63 -16.10
C GLY A 191 14.23 30.04 -14.64
N GLY A 192 14.64 29.20 -13.71
CA GLY A 192 14.49 29.47 -12.29
C GLY A 192 14.91 28.30 -11.41
N LYS A 193 14.78 28.52 -10.11
CA LYS A 193 15.07 27.50 -9.10
C LYS A 193 13.76 27.02 -8.49
N PHE A 194 13.55 25.72 -8.52
CA PHE A 194 12.38 25.04 -7.99
C PHE A 194 12.81 24.16 -6.81
N LEU A 195 12.12 24.30 -5.70
CA LEU A 195 12.33 23.45 -4.53
C LEU A 195 11.35 22.29 -4.56
N LEU A 196 11.87 21.07 -4.68
CA LEU A 196 11.11 19.84 -4.55
C LEU A 196 11.19 19.37 -3.10
N LEU A 197 10.03 19.22 -2.46
CA LEU A 197 9.92 18.70 -1.10
C LEU A 197 9.46 17.26 -1.11
N PRO A 198 10.03 16.38 -0.26
CA PRO A 198 9.47 15.06 -0.06
C PRO A 198 8.07 15.20 0.57
N PRO A 199 7.19 14.19 0.44
CA PRO A 199 5.99 14.10 1.25
C PRO A 199 6.38 13.93 2.73
N ASP A 200 5.56 14.44 3.62
CA ASP A 200 5.73 14.35 5.08
C ASP A 200 5.63 12.88 5.56
#